data_01e74b993a79ff74e613093b23630788
#
_entry.id   01e74b993a79ff74e613093b23630788
#
_cell.length_a   1.000
_cell.length_b   1.000
_cell.length_c   1.000
_cell.angle_alpha   90.00
_cell.angle_beta   90.00
_cell.angle_gamma   90.00
#
_symmetry.space_group_name_H-M   'P 1'
#
loop_
_entity.id
_entity.type
_entity.pdbx_description
1 polymer ?
#
loop_
_entity_poly.entity_id
_entity_poly.type
_entity_poly.pdbx_seq_one_letter_code
_entity_poly.pdbx_strand_id
1 'polypeptide(L)'
;MARAVGINHIALEVGSIDEALDFYGRLFELDLRGRIPGMAFVDMGDQFLALAEGRTQGPDATRHFGLVVDDRDAVLAAAREAGIDIFGGNSFHDPWGNQVQVVAYGEIQFSKTPEILSGMGLELEKTESALRELRDKGLA
;
A
#
# COMPACT_ATOMS: atom_id res chain seq x y z
N MET A 1 25.75 12.53 -11.51
CA MET A 1 24.39 12.12 -11.89
C MET A 1 23.52 11.98 -10.64
N ALA A 2 22.24 12.34 -10.75
CA ALA A 2 21.30 12.13 -9.65
C ALA A 2 20.94 10.64 -9.50
N ARG A 3 20.47 10.25 -8.31
CA ARG A 3 19.99 8.90 -8.02
C ARG A 3 18.51 8.98 -7.61
N ALA A 4 17.71 8.03 -8.08
CA ALA A 4 16.39 7.82 -7.52
C ALA A 4 16.55 7.21 -6.12
N VAL A 5 15.82 7.73 -5.14
CA VAL A 5 15.97 7.34 -3.73
C VAL A 5 14.72 6.69 -3.15
N GLY A 6 13.60 6.73 -3.87
CA GLY A 6 12.35 6.13 -3.40
C GLY A 6 11.17 6.54 -4.26
N ILE A 7 10.01 6.08 -3.86
CA ILE A 7 8.73 6.44 -4.47
C ILE A 7 7.97 7.31 -3.48
N ASN A 8 7.60 8.53 -3.90
CA ASN A 8 6.85 9.46 -3.09
C ASN A 8 5.36 9.08 -3.02
N HIS A 9 4.78 8.74 -4.17
CA HIS A 9 3.37 8.39 -4.27
C HIS A 9 3.08 7.52 -5.50
N ILE A 10 1.92 6.90 -5.48
CA ILE A 10 1.32 6.19 -6.61
C ILE A 10 -0.06 6.80 -6.82
N ALA A 11 -0.44 7.02 -8.07
CA ALA A 11 -1.79 7.45 -8.43
C ALA A 11 -2.55 6.28 -9.05
N LEU A 12 -3.69 5.93 -8.48
CA LEU A 12 -4.61 4.93 -9.01
C LEU A 12 -5.81 5.60 -9.66
N GLU A 13 -6.11 5.18 -10.87
CA GLU A 13 -7.35 5.59 -11.53
C GLU A 13 -8.50 4.71 -11.02
N VAL A 14 -9.53 5.37 -10.53
CA VAL A 14 -10.74 4.74 -9.97
C VAL A 14 -11.99 5.31 -10.65
N GLY A 15 -13.11 4.60 -10.54
CA GLY A 15 -14.37 5.08 -11.09
C GLY A 15 -15.03 6.15 -10.23
N SER A 16 -14.89 6.05 -8.91
CA SER A 16 -15.49 6.97 -7.94
C SER A 16 -14.61 7.03 -6.70
N ILE A 17 -14.33 8.24 -6.21
CA ILE A 17 -13.57 8.44 -4.97
C ILE A 17 -14.33 7.83 -3.78
N ASP A 18 -15.64 8.08 -3.67
CA ASP A 18 -16.42 7.55 -2.55
C ASP A 18 -16.42 6.02 -2.52
N GLU A 19 -16.59 5.38 -3.67
CA GLU A 19 -16.52 3.92 -3.77
C GLU A 19 -15.11 3.39 -3.47
N ALA A 20 -14.07 4.11 -3.91
CA ALA A 20 -12.69 3.73 -3.63
C ALA A 20 -12.37 3.81 -2.14
N LEU A 21 -12.76 4.89 -1.48
CA LEU A 21 -12.58 5.05 -0.03
C LEU A 21 -13.35 4.00 0.76
N ASP A 22 -14.55 3.64 0.31
CA ASP A 22 -15.34 2.57 0.91
C ASP A 22 -14.65 1.21 0.73
N PHE A 23 -14.20 0.90 -0.47
CA PHE A 23 -13.51 -0.36 -0.76
C PHE A 23 -12.23 -0.52 0.05
N TYR A 24 -11.33 0.45 -0.07
CA TYR A 24 -10.05 0.39 0.63
C TYR A 24 -10.20 0.51 2.14
N GLY A 25 -11.18 1.26 2.61
CA GLY A 25 -11.48 1.39 4.04
C GLY A 25 -12.01 0.12 4.72
N ARG A 26 -12.43 -0.88 3.96
CA ARG A 26 -12.74 -2.23 4.49
C ARG A 26 -11.50 -3.06 4.74
N LEU A 27 -10.40 -2.74 4.07
CA LEU A 27 -9.15 -3.51 4.10
C LEU A 27 -8.09 -2.86 4.98
N PHE A 28 -8.05 -1.54 4.98
CA PHE A 28 -7.01 -0.74 5.63
C PHE A 28 -7.63 0.37 6.46
N GLU A 29 -6.94 0.75 7.50
CA GLU A 29 -7.18 2.01 8.18
C GLU A 29 -6.67 3.14 7.28
N LEU A 30 -7.56 4.04 6.85
CA LEU A 30 -7.23 5.12 5.92
C LEU A 30 -7.04 6.43 6.67
N ASP A 31 -5.91 7.08 6.44
CA ASP A 31 -5.65 8.44 6.89
C ASP A 31 -5.83 9.39 5.69
N LEU A 32 -7.01 10.01 5.58
CA LEU A 32 -7.33 10.90 4.49
C LEU A 32 -6.65 12.25 4.71
N ARG A 33 -5.55 12.48 4.01
CA ARG A 33 -4.77 13.71 4.09
C ARG A 33 -5.50 14.90 3.46
N GLY A 34 -6.26 14.67 2.40
CA GLY A 34 -7.00 15.70 1.70
C GLY A 34 -7.84 15.17 0.57
N ARG A 35 -8.78 16.00 0.15
CA ARG A 35 -9.67 15.71 -0.98
C ARG A 35 -9.93 16.99 -1.76
N ILE A 36 -9.84 16.90 -3.09
CA ILE A 36 -10.22 17.93 -4.03
C ILE A 36 -11.19 17.32 -5.05
N PRO A 37 -11.89 18.10 -5.87
CA PRO A 37 -12.75 17.53 -6.91
C PRO A 37 -11.99 16.54 -7.78
N GLY A 38 -12.48 15.29 -7.85
CA GLY A 38 -11.90 14.20 -8.65
C GLY A 38 -10.65 13.52 -8.09
N MET A 39 -10.15 13.91 -6.92
CA MET A 39 -8.97 13.30 -6.31
C MET A 39 -9.09 13.20 -4.78
N ALA A 40 -8.48 12.14 -4.22
CA ALA A 40 -8.28 11.99 -2.78
C ALA A 40 -6.85 11.52 -2.50
N PHE A 41 -6.31 11.89 -1.36
CA PHE A 41 -4.94 11.57 -0.96
C PHE A 41 -4.95 10.82 0.36
N VAL A 42 -4.51 9.56 0.32
CA VAL A 42 -4.40 8.68 1.49
C VAL A 42 -2.96 8.70 1.97
N ASP A 43 -2.77 9.17 3.19
CA ASP A 43 -1.44 9.33 3.76
C ASP A 43 -0.88 8.02 4.30
N MET A 44 0.43 7.82 4.14
CA MET A 44 1.18 6.68 4.66
C MET A 44 2.48 7.15 5.33
N GLY A 45 2.40 8.27 6.03
CA GLY A 45 3.56 8.90 6.67
C GLY A 45 4.37 9.73 5.68
N ASP A 46 5.50 9.23 5.25
CA ASP A 46 6.40 9.89 4.29
C ASP A 46 6.07 9.60 2.82
N GLN A 47 5.00 8.87 2.57
CA GLN A 47 4.48 8.54 1.24
C GLN A 47 2.97 8.72 1.23
N PHE A 48 2.35 8.69 0.05
CA PHE A 48 0.89 8.73 -0.05
C PHE A 48 0.39 7.99 -1.29
N LEU A 49 -0.87 7.62 -1.24
CA LEU A 49 -1.62 7.06 -2.36
C LEU A 49 -2.61 8.11 -2.85
N ALA A 50 -2.55 8.44 -4.14
CA ALA A 50 -3.54 9.30 -4.78
C ALA A 50 -4.61 8.45 -5.47
N LEU A 51 -5.86 8.78 -5.25
CA LEU A 51 -7.00 8.19 -5.96
C LEU A 51 -7.53 9.26 -6.91
N ALA A 52 -7.60 8.96 -8.20
CA ALA A 52 -8.05 9.87 -9.24
C ALA A 52 -9.25 9.29 -9.98
N GLU A 53 -10.35 10.04 -10.06
CA GLU A 53 -11.53 9.64 -10.84
C GLU A 53 -11.25 9.72 -12.34
N GLY A 54 -11.93 8.89 -13.10
CA GLY A 54 -11.82 8.86 -14.55
C GLY A 54 -10.93 7.74 -15.05
N ARG A 55 -11.26 6.51 -14.69
CA ARG A 55 -10.53 5.31 -15.14
C ARG A 55 -10.49 5.25 -16.67
N THR A 56 -9.29 5.28 -17.23
CA THR A 56 -9.03 5.21 -18.67
C THR A 56 -8.38 3.90 -19.08
N GLN A 57 -7.89 3.12 -18.13
CA GLN A 57 -7.16 1.88 -18.37
C GLN A 57 -8.02 0.65 -18.13
N GLY A 58 -7.73 -0.44 -18.83
CA GLY A 58 -8.27 -1.76 -18.54
C GLY A 58 -7.67 -2.35 -17.27
N PRO A 59 -8.16 -3.53 -16.82
CA PRO A 59 -7.61 -4.21 -15.65
C PRO A 59 -6.12 -4.51 -15.78
N ASP A 60 -5.41 -4.42 -14.67
CA ASP A 60 -4.01 -4.82 -14.61
C ASP A 60 -3.88 -6.34 -14.77
N ALA A 61 -2.86 -6.77 -15.49
CA ALA A 61 -2.46 -8.18 -15.56
C ALA A 61 -1.12 -8.39 -14.86
N THR A 62 -0.04 -7.87 -15.43
CA THR A 62 1.28 -7.92 -14.79
C THR A 62 1.56 -6.66 -13.98
N ARG A 63 1.06 -5.51 -14.44
CA ARG A 63 1.24 -4.25 -13.73
C ARG A 63 0.57 -4.32 -12.35
N HIS A 64 1.31 -4.00 -11.30
CA HIS A 64 0.82 -3.99 -9.93
C HIS A 64 1.74 -3.13 -9.06
N PHE A 65 1.34 -2.89 -7.84
CA PHE A 65 2.21 -2.30 -6.82
C PHE A 65 2.11 -3.10 -5.51
N GLY A 66 3.20 -3.07 -4.74
CA GLY A 66 3.26 -3.68 -3.42
C GLY A 66 2.90 -2.65 -2.35
N LEU A 67 1.81 -2.90 -1.63
CA LEU A 67 1.41 -2.08 -0.50
C LEU A 67 1.94 -2.72 0.78
N VAL A 68 2.78 -1.99 1.50
CA VAL A 68 3.38 -2.45 2.75
C VAL A 68 2.42 -2.20 3.89
N VAL A 69 2.17 -3.23 4.68
CA VAL A 69 1.25 -3.16 5.83
C VAL A 69 1.91 -3.66 7.10
N ASP A 70 1.38 -3.26 8.23
CA ASP A 70 1.79 -3.72 9.55
C ASP A 70 1.30 -5.16 9.83
N ASP A 71 0.09 -5.51 9.40
CA ASP A 71 -0.53 -6.81 9.62
C ASP A 71 -1.18 -7.34 8.33
N ARG A 72 -0.40 -8.10 7.56
CA ARG A 72 -0.89 -8.70 6.30
C ARG A 72 -2.03 -9.68 6.53
N ASP A 73 -1.96 -10.48 7.59
CA ASP A 73 -2.99 -11.51 7.85
C ASP A 73 -4.33 -10.87 8.14
N ALA A 74 -4.35 -9.74 8.86
CA ALA A 74 -5.57 -8.97 9.11
C ALA A 74 -6.17 -8.43 7.80
N VAL A 75 -5.35 -7.90 6.90
CA VAL A 75 -5.82 -7.41 5.58
C VAL A 75 -6.42 -8.54 4.77
N LEU A 76 -5.75 -9.69 4.68
CA LEU A 76 -6.24 -10.83 3.91
C LEU A 76 -7.53 -11.40 4.50
N ALA A 77 -7.66 -11.44 5.82
CA ALA A 77 -8.89 -11.86 6.50
C ALA A 77 -10.04 -10.91 6.18
N ALA A 78 -9.80 -9.59 6.24
CA ALA A 78 -10.80 -8.58 5.89
C ALA A 78 -11.24 -8.69 4.42
N ALA A 79 -10.29 -8.94 3.52
CA ALA A 79 -10.57 -9.14 2.09
C ALA A 79 -11.48 -10.35 1.87
N ARG A 80 -11.19 -11.48 2.50
CA ARG A 80 -12.03 -12.69 2.40
C ARG A 80 -13.43 -12.44 2.97
N GLU A 81 -13.52 -11.77 4.09
CA GLU A 81 -14.81 -11.42 4.69
C GLU A 81 -15.64 -10.49 3.79
N ALA A 82 -14.98 -9.60 3.07
CA ALA A 82 -15.62 -8.71 2.09
C ALA A 82 -15.91 -9.40 0.74
N GLY A 83 -15.59 -10.68 0.56
CA GLY A 83 -15.81 -11.42 -0.67
C GLY A 83 -14.87 -11.05 -1.80
N ILE A 84 -13.70 -10.50 -1.48
CA ILE A 84 -12.68 -10.12 -2.45
C ILE A 84 -11.79 -11.35 -2.73
N ASP A 85 -11.62 -11.68 -4.01
CA ASP A 85 -10.78 -12.79 -4.43
C ASP A 85 -9.29 -12.48 -4.22
N ILE A 86 -8.63 -13.35 -3.46
CA ILE A 86 -7.18 -13.29 -3.25
C ILE A 86 -6.52 -14.30 -4.19
N PHE A 87 -5.50 -13.86 -4.91
CA PHE A 87 -4.69 -14.73 -5.76
C PHE A 87 -3.20 -14.56 -5.46
N GLY A 88 -2.40 -15.56 -5.81
CA GLY A 88 -0.97 -15.56 -5.51
C GLY A 88 -0.66 -15.51 -4.01
N GLY A 89 -1.63 -15.79 -3.17
CA GLY A 89 -1.52 -15.77 -1.71
C GLY A 89 -1.71 -14.40 -1.07
N ASN A 90 -1.45 -13.30 -1.77
CA ASN A 90 -1.43 -11.97 -1.16
C ASN A 90 -1.82 -10.82 -2.12
N SER A 91 -2.46 -11.13 -3.23
CA SER A 91 -2.84 -10.13 -4.23
C SER A 91 -4.35 -10.09 -4.45
N PHE A 92 -4.85 -8.94 -4.82
CA PHE A 92 -6.25 -8.75 -5.21
C PHE A 92 -6.35 -7.64 -6.27
N HIS A 93 -7.50 -7.58 -6.93
CA HIS A 93 -7.88 -6.43 -7.75
C HIS A 93 -8.90 -5.57 -7.01
N ASP A 94 -8.77 -4.25 -7.13
CA ASP A 94 -9.83 -3.36 -6.72
C ASP A 94 -11.00 -3.42 -7.75
N PRO A 95 -12.15 -2.76 -7.50
CA PRO A 95 -13.31 -2.83 -8.40
C PRO A 95 -13.02 -2.40 -9.84
N TRP A 96 -11.97 -1.63 -10.08
CA TRP A 96 -11.60 -1.12 -11.41
C TRP A 96 -10.42 -1.87 -12.03
N GLY A 97 -9.94 -2.91 -11.38
CA GLY A 97 -8.87 -3.75 -11.89
C GLY A 97 -7.47 -3.28 -11.56
N ASN A 98 -7.28 -2.35 -10.63
CA ASN A 98 -5.95 -2.06 -10.09
C ASN A 98 -5.48 -3.25 -9.26
N GLN A 99 -4.30 -3.79 -9.58
CA GLN A 99 -3.74 -4.95 -8.90
C GLN A 99 -2.86 -4.52 -7.75
N VAL A 100 -3.20 -5.00 -6.56
CA VAL A 100 -2.50 -4.70 -5.31
C VAL A 100 -1.92 -5.99 -4.74
N GLN A 101 -0.63 -5.97 -4.41
CA GLN A 101 0.03 -7.02 -3.65
C GLN A 101 0.26 -6.51 -2.23
N VAL A 102 -0.15 -7.27 -1.23
CA VAL A 102 0.01 -6.90 0.18
C VAL A 102 1.26 -7.56 0.74
N VAL A 103 2.18 -6.75 1.24
CA VAL A 103 3.44 -7.23 1.81
C VAL A 103 3.59 -6.78 3.26
N ALA A 104 4.11 -7.66 4.11
CA ALA A 104 4.28 -7.38 5.53
C ALA A 104 5.57 -6.60 5.77
N TYR A 105 5.48 -5.48 6.47
CA TYR A 105 6.63 -4.63 6.80
C TYR A 105 7.80 -5.41 7.42
N GLY A 106 7.50 -6.32 8.34
CA GLY A 106 8.51 -7.10 9.04
C GLY A 106 9.30 -8.08 8.17
N GLU A 107 8.75 -8.48 7.03
CA GLU A 107 9.32 -9.54 6.18
C GLU A 107 10.15 -9.02 5.01
N ILE A 108 10.17 -7.71 4.79
CA ILE A 108 10.80 -7.10 3.61
C ILE A 108 11.83 -6.05 4.00
N GLN A 109 12.65 -5.66 3.04
CA GLN A 109 13.72 -4.67 3.23
C GLN A 109 13.23 -3.22 3.31
N PHE A 110 12.04 -2.90 2.79
CA PHE A 110 11.48 -1.55 2.91
C PHE A 110 11.43 -1.14 4.39
N SER A 111 11.94 0.03 4.72
CA SER A 111 12.04 0.47 6.11
C SER A 111 11.73 1.96 6.23
N LYS A 112 10.96 2.29 7.26
CA LYS A 112 10.75 3.66 7.71
C LYS A 112 11.67 3.95 8.90
N THR A 113 12.02 5.21 9.10
CA THR A 113 12.75 5.60 10.30
C THR A 113 11.90 5.42 11.56
N PRO A 114 12.53 5.20 12.73
CA PRO A 114 11.78 5.12 13.99
C PRO A 114 10.90 6.35 14.25
N GLU A 115 11.37 7.53 13.88
CA GLU A 115 10.63 8.78 14.04
C GLU A 115 9.35 8.81 13.20
N ILE A 116 9.43 8.35 11.95
CA ILE A 116 8.26 8.27 11.06
C ILE A 116 7.26 7.24 11.59
N LEU A 117 7.72 6.05 11.97
CA LEU A 117 6.86 5.02 12.56
C LEU A 117 6.16 5.55 13.83
N SER A 118 6.91 6.17 14.72
CA SER A 118 6.37 6.76 15.95
C SER A 118 5.31 7.83 15.64
N GLY A 119 5.58 8.69 14.66
CA GLY A 119 4.62 9.71 14.21
C GLY A 119 3.34 9.11 13.62
N MET A 120 3.41 7.92 13.05
CA MET A 120 2.25 7.16 12.56
C MET A 120 1.55 6.36 13.66
N GLY A 121 2.06 6.36 14.89
CA GLY A 121 1.55 5.56 16.00
C GLY A 121 1.88 4.07 15.89
N LEU A 122 2.96 3.73 15.17
CA LEU A 122 3.36 2.36 14.91
C LEU A 122 4.68 2.02 15.60
N GLU A 123 4.76 0.78 16.04
CA GLU A 123 5.98 0.16 16.54
C GLU A 123 6.14 -1.19 15.84
N LEU A 124 7.03 -1.25 14.85
CA LEU A 124 7.18 -2.40 13.96
C LEU A 124 8.62 -2.90 13.97
N GLU A 125 8.77 -4.21 13.94
CA GLU A 125 10.06 -4.89 13.93
C GLU A 125 10.25 -5.66 12.63
N LYS A 126 11.51 -5.94 12.30
CA LYS A 126 11.91 -6.77 11.17
C LYS A 126 12.25 -8.19 11.61
N THR A 127 11.92 -9.17 10.77
CA THR A 127 12.42 -10.54 10.94
C THR A 127 13.94 -10.58 10.75
N GLU A 128 14.59 -11.61 11.29
CA GLU A 128 16.02 -11.79 11.09
C GLU A 128 16.39 -11.94 9.62
N SER A 129 15.52 -12.54 8.81
CA SER A 129 15.73 -12.66 7.36
C SER A 129 15.74 -11.29 6.68
N ALA A 130 14.81 -10.41 7.01
CA ALA A 130 14.76 -9.04 6.47
C ALA A 130 15.97 -8.21 6.93
N LEU A 131 16.39 -8.34 8.19
CA LEU A 131 17.58 -7.67 8.71
C LEU A 131 18.86 -8.16 8.01
N ARG A 132 18.95 -9.45 7.72
CA ARG A 132 20.09 -10.00 6.98
C ARG A 132 20.16 -9.42 5.58
N GLU A 133 19.04 -9.33 4.88
CA GLU A 133 18.96 -8.73 3.55
C GLU A 133 19.42 -7.26 3.56
N LEU A 134 19.03 -6.50 4.58
CA LEU A 134 19.48 -5.12 4.76
C LEU A 134 20.99 -5.05 5.04
N ARG A 135 21.53 -5.93 5.89
CA ARG A 135 22.98 -5.99 6.16
C ARG A 135 23.77 -6.34 4.92
N ASP A 136 23.31 -7.29 4.11
CA ASP A 136 23.96 -7.69 2.86
C ASP A 136 24.06 -6.55 1.85
N LYS A 137 23.15 -5.58 1.95
CA LYS A 137 23.16 -4.35 1.16
C LYS A 137 23.93 -3.20 1.81
N GLY A 138 24.46 -3.39 3.01
CA GLY A 138 25.11 -2.32 3.77
C GLY A 138 24.14 -1.27 4.31
N LEU A 139 22.89 -1.63 4.55
CA LEU A 139 21.82 -0.72 4.99
C LEU A 139 21.42 -0.90 6.47
N ALA A 140 22.07 -1.82 7.13
CA ALA A 140 21.88 -2.05 8.56
C ALA A 140 23.15 -2.60 9.21
#